data_ff0172002763e7f8febd0c4bc27559d8
#
_entry.id   ff0172002763e7f8febd0c4bc27559d8
#
_cell.length_a   1.000
_cell.length_b   1.000
_cell.length_c   1.000
_cell.angle_alpha   90.00
_cell.angle_beta   90.00
_cell.angle_gamma   90.00
#
_symmetry.space_group_name_H-M   'P 1'
#
loop_
_entity.id
_entity.type
_entity.pdbx_description
1 polymer ?
#
loop_
_entity_poly.entity_id
_entity_poly.type
_entity_poly.pdbx_seq_one_letter_code
_entity_poly.pdbx_strand_id
1 'polypeptide(L)'
;MQKAFALPVVDATCTGNRELADVAPAALEDFLPGYAAALLGQVPCMRMDAPVSERAALVDDQTVGIVYHTVQFCDYYAPGLTAPEQFYLPVLKIETDCSRQTFTSGGGQLSTRLGAFAESLNAVPGTENKEAPAMNTNAQYAAGIDSGSASTDAVILDRSGKICGWAIVPTGAGAATGARQALEQALTMAGIAESDLGTKVYTGYGREFLGDDGAAVTEITCHARGAHHLDPAVRTVIDIGGQDSKVIRLSESGAVETFAMNDKCAAGTGRFLEMMARTLQMKLPEMSKLGLDWHNDVTISSMCTVFAESEVVSLIARSTAPADIIHGLNKSVAGKTAALARRTGGVAPFMMTGGVARNRGVVKELETALKAPVEVSEYSQLCGSLGAALFALEKMGVKL
;
A
#
# COMPACT_ATOMS: atom_id res chain seq x y z
N MET A 1 11.69 3.40 -12.95
CA MET A 1 11.01 2.11 -13.18
C MET A 1 12.01 0.96 -13.31
N GLN A 2 12.97 0.99 -14.22
CA GLN A 2 13.90 -0.14 -14.47
C GLN A 2 14.60 -0.67 -13.20
N LYS A 3 14.91 0.21 -12.23
CA LYS A 3 15.52 -0.20 -10.93
C LYS A 3 14.58 -0.99 -10.01
N ALA A 4 13.28 -0.96 -10.25
CA ALA A 4 12.30 -1.67 -9.42
C ALA A 4 12.02 -3.11 -9.89
N PHE A 5 12.50 -3.49 -11.08
CA PHE A 5 12.24 -4.79 -11.67
C PHE A 5 13.55 -5.48 -12.07
N ALA A 6 13.64 -6.78 -11.80
CA ALA A 6 14.71 -7.66 -12.30
C ALA A 6 14.59 -7.97 -13.80
N LEU A 7 13.43 -7.69 -14.38
CA LEU A 7 13.11 -7.95 -15.78
C LEU A 7 13.33 -6.70 -16.63
N PRO A 8 13.62 -6.86 -17.93
CA PRO A 8 13.67 -5.75 -18.86
C PRO A 8 12.36 -4.95 -18.85
N VAL A 9 12.46 -3.62 -18.83
CA VAL A 9 11.29 -2.72 -18.92
C VAL A 9 11.34 -2.04 -20.29
N VAL A 10 10.32 -2.29 -21.10
CA VAL A 10 10.10 -1.58 -22.35
C VAL A 10 9.24 -0.35 -22.07
N ASP A 11 9.74 0.83 -22.36
CA ASP A 11 9.03 2.09 -22.18
C ASP A 11 8.26 2.46 -23.45
N ALA A 12 6.95 2.23 -23.43
CA ALA A 12 6.03 2.54 -24.53
C ALA A 12 5.34 3.91 -24.38
N THR A 13 5.90 4.81 -23.56
CA THR A 13 5.31 6.13 -23.32
C THR A 13 5.66 7.12 -24.43
N CYS A 14 4.86 8.19 -24.56
CA CYS A 14 5.15 9.31 -25.46
C CYS A 14 6.42 10.07 -25.11
N THR A 15 7.06 9.78 -23.94
CA THR A 15 8.29 10.43 -23.47
C THR A 15 9.47 9.48 -23.36
N GLY A 16 9.25 8.16 -23.32
CA GLY A 16 10.24 7.17 -22.92
C GLY A 16 11.23 6.79 -24.02
N ASN A 17 10.80 6.63 -25.23
CA ASN A 17 11.66 6.27 -26.37
C ASN A 17 12.14 7.47 -27.17
N ARG A 18 12.43 8.57 -26.49
CA ARG A 18 13.07 9.73 -27.12
C ARG A 18 14.60 9.63 -27.11
N GLU A 19 15.15 8.46 -27.10
CA GLU A 19 16.54 8.27 -27.53
C GLU A 19 16.57 8.63 -29.02
N LEU A 20 17.10 9.80 -29.28
CA LEU A 20 17.45 10.25 -30.61
C LEU A 20 18.54 9.31 -31.11
N ALA A 21 18.14 8.26 -31.84
CA ALA A 21 19.08 7.40 -32.52
C ALA A 21 19.99 8.30 -33.36
N ASP A 22 21.28 8.32 -33.01
CA ASP A 22 22.42 8.84 -33.77
C ASP A 22 22.10 9.91 -34.83
N VAL A 23 21.53 11.03 -34.42
CA VAL A 23 21.55 12.24 -35.23
C VAL A 23 22.87 12.94 -34.95
N ALA A 24 23.96 12.40 -35.50
CA ALA A 24 25.20 13.13 -35.59
C ALA A 24 25.07 14.15 -36.73
N PRO A 25 24.87 15.44 -36.45
CA PRO A 25 24.68 16.42 -37.53
C PRO A 25 26.03 16.70 -38.19
N ALA A 26 26.07 16.54 -39.49
CA ALA A 26 27.18 17.04 -40.31
C ALA A 26 27.19 18.58 -40.39
N ALA A 27 26.02 19.22 -40.22
CA ALA A 27 25.83 20.67 -40.17
C ALA A 27 24.64 21.04 -39.31
N LEU A 28 24.64 22.24 -38.70
CA LEU A 28 23.52 22.76 -37.89
C LEU A 28 22.21 22.87 -38.69
N GLU A 29 22.32 23.09 -39.99
CA GLU A 29 21.19 23.23 -40.93
C GLU A 29 20.44 21.91 -41.11
N ASP A 30 21.12 20.77 -41.02
CA ASP A 30 20.55 19.42 -41.11
C ASP A 30 20.05 18.90 -39.76
N PHE A 31 20.52 19.49 -38.67
CA PHE A 31 20.15 19.05 -37.30
C PHE A 31 18.66 19.22 -37.03
N LEU A 32 18.10 20.39 -37.31
CA LEU A 32 16.70 20.67 -37.00
C LEU A 32 15.72 19.79 -37.79
N PRO A 33 15.88 19.61 -39.14
CA PRO A 33 15.05 18.68 -39.89
C PRO A 33 15.22 17.23 -39.46
N GLY A 34 16.43 16.77 -39.21
CA GLY A 34 16.73 15.42 -38.70
C GLY A 34 16.14 15.18 -37.31
N TYR A 35 16.29 16.14 -36.42
CA TYR A 35 15.71 16.11 -35.09
C TYR A 35 14.17 16.08 -35.11
N ALA A 36 13.55 16.92 -35.94
CA ALA A 36 12.12 16.95 -36.14
C ALA A 36 11.59 15.62 -36.73
N ALA A 37 12.30 15.06 -37.72
CA ALA A 37 11.94 13.78 -38.32
C ALA A 37 12.04 12.62 -37.29
N ALA A 38 13.11 12.61 -36.46
CA ALA A 38 13.29 11.65 -35.42
C ALA A 38 12.20 11.77 -34.32
N LEU A 39 11.80 12.98 -33.94
CA LEU A 39 10.68 13.23 -33.03
C LEU A 39 9.33 12.79 -33.59
N LEU A 40 9.08 13.02 -34.88
CA LEU A 40 7.84 12.64 -35.55
C LEU A 40 7.77 11.12 -35.84
N GLY A 41 8.91 10.47 -35.99
CA GLY A 41 9.01 9.01 -36.19
C GLY A 41 8.90 8.18 -34.90
N GLN A 42 8.82 8.82 -33.76
CA GLN A 42 8.64 8.13 -32.48
C GLN A 42 7.18 7.69 -32.28
N VAL A 43 6.97 6.73 -31.35
CA VAL A 43 5.61 6.31 -30.95
C VAL A 43 4.77 7.55 -30.63
N PRO A 44 3.71 7.81 -31.39
CA PRO A 44 2.98 9.06 -31.29
C PRO A 44 2.30 9.18 -29.93
N CYS A 45 2.28 10.39 -29.39
CA CYS A 45 1.38 10.73 -28.28
C CYS A 45 -0.06 10.39 -28.72
N MET A 46 -0.92 9.94 -27.83
CA MET A 46 -2.34 9.70 -28.13
C MET A 46 -3.07 10.93 -28.70
N ARG A 47 -2.52 12.13 -28.50
CA ARG A 47 -2.98 13.36 -29.17
C ARG A 47 -2.81 13.35 -30.71
N MET A 48 -1.95 12.47 -31.21
CA MET A 48 -1.58 12.44 -32.63
C MET A 48 -2.17 11.22 -33.37
N ASP A 49 -3.30 10.72 -32.91
CA ASP A 49 -4.18 9.78 -33.62
C ASP A 49 -3.58 8.38 -33.92
N ALA A 50 -2.68 7.89 -33.06
CA ALA A 50 -2.26 6.51 -33.17
C ALA A 50 -3.27 5.57 -32.50
N PRO A 51 -3.77 4.57 -33.21
CA PRO A 51 -4.74 3.64 -32.66
C PRO A 51 -4.15 2.85 -31.48
N VAL A 52 -4.98 2.55 -30.47
CA VAL A 52 -4.66 1.70 -29.32
C VAL A 52 -4.07 0.36 -29.76
N SER A 53 -4.40 -0.11 -30.96
CA SER A 53 -3.87 -1.32 -31.59
C SER A 53 -2.35 -1.32 -31.79
N GLU A 54 -1.70 -0.18 -32.03
CA GLU A 54 -0.24 -0.13 -32.20
C GLU A 54 0.50 -0.35 -30.86
N ARG A 55 -0.10 0.06 -29.74
CA ARG A 55 0.46 -0.22 -28.42
C ARG A 55 0.20 -1.65 -27.95
N ALA A 56 -0.92 -2.22 -28.37
CA ALA A 56 -1.19 -3.63 -28.13
C ALA A 56 -0.14 -4.54 -28.80
N ALA A 57 0.45 -4.10 -29.92
CA ALA A 57 1.53 -4.82 -30.60
C ALA A 57 2.86 -4.83 -29.82
N LEU A 58 3.01 -4.00 -28.76
CA LEU A 58 4.18 -4.02 -27.87
C LEU A 58 4.05 -5.06 -26.74
N VAL A 59 2.88 -5.68 -26.60
CA VAL A 59 2.63 -6.76 -25.64
C VAL A 59 2.78 -8.07 -26.39
N ASP A 60 3.81 -8.82 -26.03
CA ASP A 60 4.15 -10.11 -26.62
C ASP A 60 3.98 -11.25 -25.59
N ASP A 61 4.30 -12.46 -25.99
CA ASP A 61 4.23 -13.67 -25.16
C ASP A 61 5.27 -13.70 -24.01
N GLN A 62 6.25 -12.80 -24.03
CA GLN A 62 7.24 -12.65 -22.97
C GLN A 62 6.84 -11.57 -21.96
N THR A 63 5.81 -10.80 -22.23
CA THR A 63 5.32 -9.74 -21.36
C THR A 63 4.61 -10.35 -20.15
N VAL A 64 5.14 -10.11 -18.94
CA VAL A 64 4.61 -10.67 -17.67
C VAL A 64 3.70 -9.71 -16.91
N GLY A 65 3.73 -8.43 -17.24
CA GLY A 65 2.90 -7.41 -16.58
C GLY A 65 3.02 -6.04 -17.21
N ILE A 66 2.08 -5.17 -16.92
CA ILE A 66 1.97 -3.84 -17.51
C ILE A 66 1.93 -2.80 -16.41
N VAL A 67 2.82 -1.80 -16.47
CA VAL A 67 2.73 -0.60 -15.63
C VAL A 67 2.07 0.50 -16.45
N TYR A 68 0.82 0.81 -16.15
CA TYR A 68 0.08 1.87 -16.80
C TYR A 68 0.26 3.18 -16.02
N HIS A 69 1.09 4.07 -16.57
CA HIS A 69 1.44 5.33 -15.94
C HIS A 69 0.66 6.49 -16.58
N THR A 70 -0.04 7.25 -15.75
CA THR A 70 -0.71 8.49 -16.16
C THR A 70 -0.08 9.68 -15.44
N VAL A 71 -0.04 10.81 -16.14
CA VAL A 71 0.38 12.09 -15.56
C VAL A 71 -0.85 12.88 -15.17
N GLN A 72 -0.86 13.49 -13.98
CA GLN A 72 -1.94 14.38 -13.56
C GLN A 72 -2.21 15.45 -14.61
N PHE A 73 -3.48 15.74 -14.84
CA PHE A 73 -3.97 16.68 -15.87
C PHE A 73 -3.70 16.26 -17.32
N CYS A 74 -3.28 15.02 -17.58
CA CYS A 74 -3.21 14.48 -18.92
C CYS A 74 -4.53 13.78 -19.27
N ASP A 75 -5.54 14.54 -19.67
CA ASP A 75 -6.91 14.06 -19.97
C ASP A 75 -6.96 13.01 -21.10
N TYR A 76 -5.91 12.94 -21.93
CA TYR A 76 -5.85 12.02 -23.07
C TYR A 76 -5.51 10.58 -22.70
N TYR A 77 -4.87 10.35 -21.53
CA TYR A 77 -4.58 9.01 -21.04
C TYR A 77 -5.69 8.43 -20.14
N ALA A 78 -6.57 9.29 -19.62
CA ALA A 78 -7.65 8.85 -18.73
C ALA A 78 -8.68 7.94 -19.42
N PRO A 79 -9.14 8.21 -20.67
CA PRO A 79 -10.06 7.34 -21.39
C PRO A 79 -9.46 5.99 -21.80
N GLY A 80 -8.14 5.92 -21.99
CA GLY A 80 -7.42 4.67 -22.32
C GLY A 80 -7.33 3.66 -21.18
N LEU A 81 -7.85 4.00 -19.98
CA LEU A 81 -7.87 3.11 -18.82
C LEU A 81 -8.74 1.85 -19.00
N THR A 82 -9.61 1.81 -20.00
CA THR A 82 -10.37 0.60 -20.35
C THR A 82 -9.59 -0.38 -21.22
N ALA A 83 -8.50 0.06 -21.85
CA ALA A 83 -7.67 -0.79 -22.70
C ALA A 83 -6.85 -1.86 -21.93
N PRO A 84 -6.32 -1.60 -20.70
CA PRO A 84 -5.59 -2.61 -19.95
C PRO A 84 -6.42 -3.85 -19.59
N GLU A 85 -7.74 -3.73 -19.47
CA GLU A 85 -8.64 -4.85 -19.19
C GLU A 85 -8.74 -5.85 -20.35
N GLN A 86 -8.26 -5.47 -21.54
CA GLN A 86 -8.17 -6.35 -22.70
C GLN A 86 -6.93 -7.24 -22.68
N PHE A 87 -5.93 -6.91 -21.84
CA PHE A 87 -4.75 -7.75 -21.64
C PHE A 87 -5.01 -8.67 -20.47
N TYR A 88 -4.94 -9.98 -20.68
CA TYR A 88 -5.02 -10.99 -19.62
C TYR A 88 -3.74 -11.01 -18.74
N LEU A 89 -3.13 -9.85 -18.53
CA LEU A 89 -1.89 -9.66 -17.77
C LEU A 89 -2.14 -8.80 -16.54
N PRO A 90 -1.37 -8.98 -15.46
CA PRO A 90 -1.39 -8.07 -14.32
C PRO A 90 -1.09 -6.63 -14.75
N VAL A 91 -1.88 -5.67 -14.26
CA VAL A 91 -1.73 -4.24 -14.59
C VAL A 91 -1.62 -3.43 -13.32
N LEU A 92 -0.50 -2.70 -13.18
CA LEU A 92 -0.35 -1.67 -12.15
C LEU A 92 -0.70 -0.30 -12.74
N LYS A 93 -1.70 0.37 -12.17
CA LYS A 93 -2.05 1.75 -12.55
C LYS A 93 -1.38 2.72 -11.58
N ILE A 94 -0.55 3.63 -12.11
CA ILE A 94 0.09 4.70 -11.33
C ILE A 94 -0.19 6.06 -11.95
N GLU A 95 -0.33 7.07 -11.11
CA GLU A 95 -0.50 8.46 -11.51
C GLU A 95 0.55 9.32 -10.81
N THR A 96 1.23 10.18 -11.57
CA THR A 96 2.23 11.10 -11.04
C THR A 96 2.03 12.52 -11.56
N ASP A 97 2.62 13.49 -10.85
CA ASP A 97 2.64 14.91 -11.27
C ASP A 97 3.81 15.26 -12.18
N CYS A 98 4.62 14.28 -12.62
CA CYS A 98 5.85 14.47 -13.37
C CYS A 98 6.92 15.31 -12.64
N SER A 99 6.79 15.61 -11.36
CA SER A 99 7.84 16.31 -10.64
C SER A 99 9.08 15.41 -10.47
N ARG A 100 10.27 16.00 -10.56
CA ARG A 100 11.52 15.28 -10.27
C ARG A 100 11.51 14.69 -8.86
N GLN A 101 10.85 15.35 -7.91
CA GLN A 101 10.72 14.89 -6.54
C GLN A 101 9.96 13.56 -6.44
N THR A 102 8.95 13.32 -7.27
CA THR A 102 8.21 12.05 -7.28
C THR A 102 9.10 10.88 -7.70
N PHE A 103 10.12 11.12 -8.55
CA PHE A 103 11.00 10.06 -9.07
C PHE A 103 12.36 9.98 -8.35
N THR A 104 12.87 11.07 -7.78
CA THR A 104 14.24 11.12 -7.24
C THR A 104 14.33 11.12 -5.72
N SER A 105 13.34 11.62 -5.02
CA SER A 105 13.34 11.67 -3.55
C SER A 105 12.67 10.46 -2.89
N GLY A 106 12.55 9.34 -3.64
CA GLY A 106 12.01 8.11 -3.09
C GLY A 106 10.65 8.31 -2.46
N GLY A 107 9.69 8.87 -3.22
CA GLY A 107 8.32 8.94 -2.73
C GLY A 107 7.90 7.54 -2.31
N GLY A 108 7.99 7.23 -1.00
CA GLY A 108 7.90 5.87 -0.45
C GLY A 108 6.70 5.07 -0.95
N GLN A 109 5.70 5.77 -1.41
CA GLN A 109 4.46 5.18 -1.92
C GLN A 109 4.54 4.74 -3.39
N LEU A 110 5.28 5.44 -4.24
CA LEU A 110 5.55 4.98 -5.60
C LEU A 110 6.48 3.76 -5.56
N SER A 111 7.50 3.80 -4.70
CA SER A 111 8.40 2.67 -4.43
C SER A 111 7.60 1.46 -3.91
N THR A 112 6.69 1.66 -2.96
CA THR A 112 5.81 0.59 -2.45
C THR A 112 4.96 -0.03 -3.55
N ARG A 113 4.32 0.78 -4.42
CA ARG A 113 3.49 0.27 -5.50
C ARG A 113 4.28 -0.52 -6.54
N LEU A 114 5.42 0.01 -6.97
CA LEU A 114 6.30 -0.66 -7.93
C LEU A 114 6.91 -1.93 -7.31
N GLY A 115 7.35 -1.86 -6.05
CA GLY A 115 7.88 -3.02 -5.32
C GLY A 115 6.85 -4.12 -5.14
N ALA A 116 5.63 -3.81 -4.69
CA ALA A 116 4.56 -4.79 -4.53
C ALA A 116 4.16 -5.44 -5.87
N PHE A 117 4.17 -4.65 -6.95
CA PHE A 117 3.92 -5.20 -8.28
C PHE A 117 5.06 -6.11 -8.75
N ALA A 118 6.31 -5.73 -8.52
CA ALA A 118 7.46 -6.58 -8.79
C ALA A 118 7.42 -7.88 -7.97
N GLU A 119 7.06 -7.81 -6.69
CA GLU A 119 6.88 -8.98 -5.82
C GLU A 119 5.77 -9.91 -6.35
N SER A 120 4.63 -9.36 -6.78
CA SER A 120 3.54 -10.16 -7.35
C SER A 120 3.90 -10.87 -8.66
N LEU A 121 4.86 -10.33 -9.41
CA LEU A 121 5.38 -10.93 -10.64
C LEU A 121 6.61 -11.84 -10.42
N ASN A 122 7.07 -12.02 -9.16
CA ASN A 122 8.36 -12.64 -8.82
C ASN A 122 9.55 -12.00 -9.56
N ALA A 123 9.46 -10.68 -9.82
CA ALA A 123 10.40 -9.89 -10.63
C ALA A 123 11.21 -8.90 -9.78
N VAL A 124 11.44 -9.22 -8.51
CA VAL A 124 12.23 -8.38 -7.59
C VAL A 124 13.70 -8.44 -8.02
N PRO A 125 14.37 -7.29 -8.22
CA PRO A 125 15.80 -7.27 -8.48
C PRO A 125 16.54 -7.99 -7.35
N GLY A 126 17.38 -8.95 -7.69
CA GLY A 126 18.34 -9.47 -6.74
C GLY A 126 19.14 -8.28 -6.17
N THR A 127 19.30 -8.23 -4.87
CA THR A 127 20.18 -7.26 -4.22
C THR A 127 21.61 -7.60 -4.67
N GLU A 128 22.03 -7.03 -5.81
CA GLU A 128 23.41 -7.15 -6.25
C GLU A 128 24.26 -6.52 -5.13
N ASN A 129 25.08 -7.37 -4.50
CA ASN A 129 26.18 -7.03 -3.58
C ASN A 129 25.87 -6.35 -2.23
N LYS A 130 24.72 -6.55 -1.61
CA LYS A 130 24.71 -6.56 -0.15
C LYS A 130 24.86 -8.02 0.29
N GLU A 131 25.98 -8.35 0.94
CA GLU A 131 26.09 -9.65 1.64
C GLU A 131 24.84 -9.78 2.51
N ALA A 132 23.99 -10.75 2.16
CA ALA A 132 22.81 -11.01 2.96
C ALA A 132 23.32 -11.27 4.39
N PRO A 133 22.74 -10.63 5.42
CA PRO A 133 23.18 -10.87 6.79
C PRO A 133 23.19 -12.38 7.04
N ALA A 134 24.24 -12.87 7.72
CA ALA A 134 24.42 -14.28 7.97
C ALA A 134 23.17 -14.86 8.63
N MET A 135 22.38 -15.61 7.86
CA MET A 135 21.14 -16.22 8.34
C MET A 135 21.48 -17.46 9.18
N ASN A 136 20.99 -17.50 10.41
CA ASN A 136 21.01 -18.72 11.21
C ASN A 136 19.79 -19.59 10.87
N THR A 137 19.91 -20.44 9.87
CA THR A 137 18.82 -21.34 9.44
C THR A 137 18.43 -22.38 10.51
N ASN A 138 19.24 -22.59 11.53
CA ASN A 138 18.97 -23.49 12.66
C ASN A 138 18.27 -22.78 13.82
N ALA A 139 18.13 -21.47 13.81
CA ALA A 139 17.43 -20.72 14.84
C ALA A 139 15.95 -21.13 14.93
N GLN A 140 15.38 -20.97 16.12
CA GLN A 140 13.99 -21.38 16.38
C GLN A 140 12.98 -20.29 16.12
N TYR A 141 13.42 -19.03 15.98
CA TYR A 141 12.55 -17.87 15.91
C TYR A 141 12.90 -16.96 14.74
N ALA A 142 11.90 -16.26 14.24
CA ALA A 142 12.02 -15.20 13.23
C ALA A 142 11.22 -13.98 13.65
N ALA A 143 11.64 -12.79 13.21
CA ALA A 143 10.95 -11.55 13.53
C ALA A 143 10.49 -10.81 12.27
N GLY A 144 9.30 -10.21 12.37
CA GLY A 144 8.78 -9.24 11.40
C GLY A 144 8.55 -7.90 12.05
N ILE A 145 8.99 -6.83 11.42
CA ILE A 145 8.86 -5.46 11.93
C ILE A 145 8.16 -4.62 10.87
N ASP A 146 7.01 -4.05 11.23
CA ASP A 146 6.25 -3.11 10.41
C ASP A 146 6.44 -1.69 10.94
N SER A 147 7.19 -0.87 10.21
CA SER A 147 7.41 0.53 10.57
C SER A 147 6.44 1.43 9.82
N GLY A 148 5.24 1.57 10.39
CA GLY A 148 4.20 2.45 9.87
C GLY A 148 4.43 3.92 10.22
N SER A 149 3.57 4.80 9.68
CA SER A 149 3.64 6.25 9.90
C SER A 149 3.15 6.72 11.29
N ALA A 150 2.37 5.90 11.99
CA ALA A 150 1.81 6.21 13.30
C ALA A 150 2.31 5.25 14.38
N SER A 151 2.30 3.96 14.11
CA SER A 151 2.85 2.91 14.98
C SER A 151 3.93 2.13 14.26
N THR A 152 4.79 1.51 15.05
CA THR A 152 5.73 0.48 14.62
C THR A 152 5.43 -0.78 15.41
N ASP A 153 5.22 -1.86 14.68
CA ASP A 153 4.73 -3.11 15.23
C ASP A 153 5.77 -4.22 14.99
N ALA A 154 5.98 -5.11 15.96
CA ALA A 154 6.89 -6.24 15.82
C ALA A 154 6.20 -7.54 16.25
N VAL A 155 6.46 -8.62 15.50
CA VAL A 155 5.97 -9.97 15.79
C VAL A 155 7.12 -10.96 15.75
N ILE A 156 7.18 -11.87 16.71
CA ILE A 156 8.12 -12.98 16.76
C ILE A 156 7.34 -14.27 16.60
N LEU A 157 7.75 -15.09 15.65
CA LEU A 157 7.20 -16.41 15.38
C LEU A 157 8.21 -17.51 15.73
N ASP A 158 7.72 -18.64 16.20
CA ASP A 158 8.48 -19.88 16.19
C ASP A 158 8.39 -20.58 14.83
N ARG A 159 9.12 -21.69 14.64
CA ARG A 159 9.14 -22.45 13.37
C ARG A 159 7.79 -23.08 12.99
N SER A 160 6.84 -23.15 13.90
CA SER A 160 5.48 -23.61 13.60
C SER A 160 4.56 -22.48 13.08
N GLY A 161 5.04 -21.23 13.07
CA GLY A 161 4.24 -20.05 12.73
C GLY A 161 3.44 -19.49 13.90
N LYS A 162 3.65 -20.00 15.12
CA LYS A 162 2.97 -19.51 16.32
C LYS A 162 3.58 -18.19 16.79
N ILE A 163 2.74 -17.22 17.12
CA ILE A 163 3.16 -15.95 17.73
C ILE A 163 3.65 -16.21 19.17
N CYS A 164 4.93 -15.93 19.43
CA CYS A 164 5.58 -16.05 20.72
C CYS A 164 5.66 -14.72 21.48
N GLY A 165 5.78 -13.61 20.72
CA GLY A 165 5.82 -12.27 21.29
C GLY A 165 5.46 -11.23 20.25
N TRP A 166 4.96 -10.10 20.72
CA TRP A 166 4.63 -8.97 19.86
C TRP A 166 4.65 -7.65 20.63
N ALA A 167 4.78 -6.56 19.92
CA ALA A 167 4.65 -5.23 20.49
C ALA A 167 4.12 -4.24 19.44
N ILE A 168 3.45 -3.20 19.93
CA ILE A 168 2.98 -2.06 19.18
C ILE A 168 3.44 -0.81 19.91
N VAL A 169 4.27 0.00 19.26
CA VAL A 169 4.78 1.25 19.83
C VAL A 169 4.52 2.43 18.89
N PRO A 170 4.41 3.66 19.38
CA PRO A 170 4.40 4.83 18.51
C PRO A 170 5.70 4.91 17.70
N THR A 171 5.63 5.16 16.39
CA THR A 171 6.83 5.32 15.54
C THR A 171 7.67 6.53 15.99
N GLY A 172 7.03 7.57 16.54
CA GLY A 172 7.72 8.76 17.03
C GLY A 172 8.46 9.52 15.92
N ALA A 173 9.64 10.05 16.27
CA ALA A 173 10.44 10.90 15.38
C ALA A 173 11.38 10.11 14.43
N GLY A 174 11.47 8.79 14.55
CA GLY A 174 12.39 8.00 13.74
C GLY A 174 12.03 6.53 13.63
N ALA A 175 11.96 6.03 12.39
CA ALA A 175 11.63 4.64 12.09
C ALA A 175 12.54 3.63 12.80
N ALA A 176 13.85 3.87 12.78
CA ALA A 176 14.84 2.97 13.41
C ALA A 176 14.68 2.87 14.93
N THR A 177 14.35 3.98 15.60
CA THR A 177 14.12 4.00 17.06
C THR A 177 12.85 3.22 17.42
N GLY A 178 11.74 3.46 16.68
CA GLY A 178 10.49 2.73 16.85
C GLY A 178 10.66 1.24 16.60
N ALA A 179 11.37 0.86 15.54
CA ALA A 179 11.64 -0.53 15.20
C ALA A 179 12.42 -1.27 16.28
N ARG A 180 13.48 -0.65 16.81
CA ARG A 180 14.26 -1.21 17.93
C ARG A 180 13.41 -1.39 19.17
N GLN A 181 12.64 -0.36 19.53
CA GLN A 181 11.78 -0.42 20.72
C GLN A 181 10.69 -1.51 20.59
N ALA A 182 10.06 -1.61 19.41
CA ALA A 182 9.06 -2.65 19.16
C ALA A 182 9.68 -4.06 19.25
N LEU A 183 10.85 -4.25 18.62
CA LEU A 183 11.56 -5.53 18.67
C LEU A 183 11.96 -5.91 20.09
N GLU A 184 12.56 -5.00 20.87
CA GLU A 184 12.97 -5.25 22.27
C GLU A 184 11.78 -5.66 23.15
N GLN A 185 10.63 -5.00 22.99
CA GLN A 185 9.42 -5.37 23.74
C GLN A 185 8.88 -6.75 23.31
N ALA A 186 8.87 -7.04 22.00
CA ALA A 186 8.43 -8.33 21.47
C ALA A 186 9.35 -9.48 21.95
N LEU A 187 10.68 -9.26 21.96
CA LEU A 187 11.67 -10.21 22.51
C LEU A 187 11.45 -10.45 24.01
N THR A 188 11.21 -9.38 24.76
CA THR A 188 10.92 -9.48 26.21
C THR A 188 9.65 -10.30 26.45
N MET A 189 8.59 -10.07 25.67
CA MET A 189 7.34 -10.85 25.75
C MET A 189 7.55 -12.32 25.40
N ALA A 190 8.38 -12.60 24.37
CA ALA A 190 8.72 -13.95 23.96
C ALA A 190 9.67 -14.66 24.94
N GLY A 191 10.37 -13.93 25.82
CA GLY A 191 11.36 -14.46 26.76
C GLY A 191 12.64 -14.97 26.09
N ILE A 192 13.04 -14.37 24.96
CA ILE A 192 14.22 -14.76 24.15
C ILE A 192 15.17 -13.58 23.93
N ALA A 193 16.41 -13.86 23.57
CA ALA A 193 17.38 -12.86 23.16
C ALA A 193 17.32 -12.61 21.64
N GLU A 194 17.80 -11.47 21.19
CA GLU A 194 17.87 -11.17 19.75
C GLU A 194 18.77 -12.15 18.99
N SER A 195 19.80 -12.70 19.64
CA SER A 195 20.67 -13.74 19.08
C SER A 195 19.97 -15.06 18.76
N ASP A 196 18.77 -15.28 19.30
CA ASP A 196 17.97 -16.50 19.07
C ASP A 196 17.15 -16.39 17.76
N LEU A 197 17.12 -15.20 17.16
CA LEU A 197 16.50 -14.97 15.86
C LEU A 197 17.37 -15.49 14.73
N GLY A 198 16.76 -16.16 13.77
CA GLY A 198 17.44 -16.60 12.56
C GLY A 198 17.57 -15.48 11.52
N THR A 199 16.54 -14.68 11.39
CA THR A 199 16.54 -13.50 10.53
C THR A 199 15.37 -12.57 10.88
N LYS A 200 15.41 -11.36 10.32
CA LYS A 200 14.38 -10.32 10.43
C LYS A 200 13.89 -9.91 9.05
N VAL A 201 12.61 -9.57 8.94
CA VAL A 201 12.05 -8.92 7.74
C VAL A 201 11.39 -7.62 8.16
N TYR A 202 11.70 -6.58 7.42
CA TYR A 202 11.18 -5.24 7.62
C TYR A 202 10.12 -4.91 6.57
N THR A 203 9.05 -4.26 6.99
CA THR A 203 7.98 -3.78 6.14
C THR A 203 7.49 -2.39 6.58
N GLY A 204 6.46 -1.88 5.93
CA GLY A 204 5.92 -0.55 6.20
C GLY A 204 6.66 0.57 5.47
N TYR A 205 6.18 1.79 5.67
CA TYR A 205 6.75 3.00 5.07
C TYR A 205 8.22 3.23 5.44
N GLY A 206 8.59 2.88 6.69
CA GLY A 206 9.93 3.08 7.22
C GLY A 206 10.95 2.01 6.82
N ARG A 207 10.57 0.92 6.14
CA ARG A 207 11.43 -0.26 5.86
C ARG A 207 12.78 0.06 5.23
N GLU A 208 12.83 1.10 4.38
CA GLU A 208 14.07 1.50 3.68
C GLU A 208 15.07 2.23 4.60
N PHE A 209 14.63 2.67 5.78
CA PHE A 209 15.44 3.36 6.78
C PHE A 209 15.86 2.46 7.95
N LEU A 210 15.43 1.20 7.94
CA LEU A 210 15.78 0.19 8.92
C LEU A 210 17.00 -0.57 8.40
N GLY A 211 18.02 -0.76 9.21
CA GLY A 211 19.35 -1.24 8.88
C GLY A 211 19.48 -2.41 7.89
N ASP A 212 20.73 -2.78 7.58
CA ASP A 212 21.07 -3.84 6.62
C ASP A 212 21.06 -5.26 7.26
N ASP A 213 20.51 -5.40 8.45
CA ASP A 213 20.51 -6.65 9.25
C ASP A 213 19.23 -7.50 9.05
N GLY A 214 18.43 -7.16 8.05
CA GLY A 214 17.22 -7.87 7.65
C GLY A 214 16.87 -7.65 6.19
N ALA A 215 15.85 -8.35 5.70
CA ALA A 215 15.32 -8.16 4.37
C ALA A 215 14.13 -7.19 4.39
N ALA A 216 13.91 -6.45 3.32
CA ALA A 216 12.75 -5.58 3.14
C ALA A 216 11.73 -6.26 2.20
N VAL A 217 10.45 -6.24 2.60
CA VAL A 217 9.29 -6.68 1.80
C VAL A 217 8.23 -5.60 1.89
N THR A 218 7.47 -5.39 0.82
CA THR A 218 6.44 -4.34 0.82
C THR A 218 5.30 -4.66 1.78
N GLU A 219 4.69 -3.61 2.31
CA GLU A 219 3.54 -3.73 3.22
C GLU A 219 2.33 -4.39 2.56
N ILE A 220 2.15 -4.21 1.24
CA ILE A 220 1.08 -4.86 0.47
C ILE A 220 1.21 -6.39 0.57
N THR A 221 2.39 -6.89 0.28
CA THR A 221 2.69 -8.34 0.29
C THR A 221 2.68 -8.89 1.70
N CYS A 222 3.17 -8.14 2.69
CA CYS A 222 3.13 -8.55 4.09
C CYS A 222 1.70 -8.61 4.64
N HIS A 223 0.85 -7.61 4.40
CA HIS A 223 -0.56 -7.66 4.81
C HIS A 223 -1.31 -8.81 4.13
N ALA A 224 -1.05 -9.06 2.85
CA ALA A 224 -1.61 -10.20 2.13
C ALA A 224 -1.26 -11.54 2.81
N ARG A 225 0.03 -11.74 3.09
CA ARG A 225 0.56 -12.97 3.71
C ARG A 225 0.05 -13.15 5.14
N GLY A 226 0.04 -12.08 5.94
CA GLY A 226 -0.45 -12.11 7.31
C GLY A 226 -1.95 -12.39 7.40
N ALA A 227 -2.75 -11.74 6.56
CA ALA A 227 -4.19 -11.95 6.52
C ALA A 227 -4.56 -13.36 6.07
N HIS A 228 -3.91 -13.88 5.03
CA HIS A 228 -4.15 -15.26 4.57
C HIS A 228 -3.73 -16.32 5.59
N HIS A 229 -2.70 -16.03 6.39
CA HIS A 229 -2.30 -16.89 7.51
C HIS A 229 -3.35 -16.89 8.63
N LEU A 230 -3.95 -15.73 8.95
CA LEU A 230 -5.00 -15.60 9.95
C LEU A 230 -6.31 -16.25 9.51
N ASP A 231 -6.69 -16.07 8.25
CA ASP A 231 -7.84 -16.73 7.62
C ASP A 231 -7.53 -17.09 6.16
N PRO A 232 -7.30 -18.38 5.83
CA PRO A 232 -7.07 -18.81 4.44
C PRO A 232 -8.25 -18.58 3.49
N ALA A 233 -9.44 -18.33 4.02
CA ALA A 233 -10.61 -18.03 3.19
C ALA A 233 -10.64 -16.57 2.72
N VAL A 234 -9.86 -15.66 3.31
CA VAL A 234 -9.85 -14.25 2.94
C VAL A 234 -9.55 -14.04 1.46
N ARG A 235 -10.30 -13.12 0.81
CA ARG A 235 -10.11 -12.76 -0.60
C ARG A 235 -9.83 -11.29 -0.80
N THR A 236 -10.17 -10.47 0.19
CA THR A 236 -9.87 -9.03 0.14
C THR A 236 -9.46 -8.53 1.51
N VAL A 237 -8.25 -7.99 1.59
CA VAL A 237 -7.74 -7.29 2.76
C VAL A 237 -8.01 -5.81 2.61
N ILE A 238 -8.57 -5.20 3.65
CA ILE A 238 -8.81 -3.76 3.75
C ILE A 238 -7.94 -3.24 4.89
N ASP A 239 -6.83 -2.62 4.56
CA ASP A 239 -5.94 -2.02 5.53
C ASP A 239 -6.18 -0.52 5.65
N ILE A 240 -6.47 -0.03 6.86
CA ILE A 240 -6.60 1.39 7.13
C ILE A 240 -5.60 1.76 8.21
N GLY A 241 -4.51 2.36 7.74
CA GLY A 241 -3.39 2.84 8.54
C GLY A 241 -3.59 4.26 9.07
N GLY A 242 -2.50 4.84 9.57
CA GLY A 242 -2.47 6.22 10.07
C GLY A 242 -2.61 7.26 8.96
N GLN A 243 -1.94 7.11 7.83
CA GLN A 243 -1.89 8.12 6.76
C GLN A 243 -2.43 7.64 5.42
N ASP A 244 -2.63 6.37 5.23
CA ASP A 244 -3.10 5.75 4.01
C ASP A 244 -4.16 4.69 4.27
N SER A 245 -4.81 4.26 3.21
CA SER A 245 -5.67 3.09 3.21
C SER A 245 -5.40 2.25 1.96
N LYS A 246 -5.45 0.95 2.09
CA LYS A 246 -5.14 -0.01 1.05
C LYS A 246 -6.24 -1.04 0.94
N VAL A 247 -6.48 -1.49 -0.28
CA VAL A 247 -7.31 -2.67 -0.55
C VAL A 247 -6.48 -3.61 -1.39
N ILE A 248 -6.38 -4.84 -0.94
CA ILE A 248 -5.54 -5.88 -1.55
C ILE A 248 -6.44 -7.07 -1.85
N ARG A 249 -6.57 -7.43 -3.11
CA ARG A 249 -7.29 -8.62 -3.54
C ARG A 249 -6.34 -9.79 -3.63
N LEU A 250 -6.77 -10.93 -3.08
CA LEU A 250 -6.00 -12.16 -3.00
C LEU A 250 -6.58 -13.26 -3.87
N SER A 251 -5.70 -14.09 -4.43
CA SER A 251 -6.06 -15.37 -5.01
C SER A 251 -6.46 -16.38 -3.92
N GLU A 252 -6.90 -17.56 -4.32
CA GLU A 252 -7.18 -18.67 -3.39
C GLU A 252 -5.93 -19.13 -2.63
N SER A 253 -4.74 -18.95 -3.21
CA SER A 253 -3.46 -19.28 -2.57
C SER A 253 -2.90 -18.15 -1.69
N GLY A 254 -3.61 -17.04 -1.52
CA GLY A 254 -3.17 -15.88 -0.74
C GLY A 254 -2.19 -14.95 -1.49
N ALA A 255 -1.92 -15.19 -2.78
CA ALA A 255 -1.10 -14.30 -3.59
C ALA A 255 -1.86 -13.01 -3.94
N VAL A 256 -1.13 -11.90 -4.03
CA VAL A 256 -1.69 -10.60 -4.42
C VAL A 256 -2.06 -10.63 -5.91
N GLU A 257 -3.36 -10.50 -6.23
CA GLU A 257 -3.84 -10.39 -7.61
C GLU A 257 -3.85 -8.93 -8.07
N THR A 258 -4.36 -8.05 -7.24
CA THR A 258 -4.41 -6.61 -7.51
C THR A 258 -4.53 -5.84 -6.20
N PHE A 259 -4.15 -4.58 -6.22
CA PHE A 259 -4.28 -3.70 -5.06
C PHE A 259 -4.51 -2.25 -5.48
N ALA A 260 -5.06 -1.47 -4.58
CA ALA A 260 -5.15 -0.03 -4.69
C ALA A 260 -4.87 0.64 -3.35
N MET A 261 -4.30 1.84 -3.41
CA MET A 261 -3.95 2.65 -2.24
C MET A 261 -4.54 4.04 -2.37
N ASN A 262 -5.04 4.57 -1.26
CA ASN A 262 -5.29 5.99 -1.07
C ASN A 262 -4.21 6.54 -0.11
N ASP A 263 -3.24 7.21 -0.68
CA ASP A 263 -2.03 7.71 -0.03
C ASP A 263 -1.89 9.24 -0.13
N LYS A 264 -2.79 9.89 -0.88
CA LYS A 264 -2.74 11.34 -1.14
C LYS A 264 -3.71 12.14 -0.28
N CYS A 265 -4.68 11.47 0.36
CA CYS A 265 -5.73 12.13 1.10
C CYS A 265 -5.90 11.52 2.49
N ALA A 266 -5.67 12.31 3.52
CA ALA A 266 -5.85 11.89 4.91
C ALA A 266 -7.30 11.51 5.24
N ALA A 267 -8.28 12.07 4.52
CA ALA A 267 -9.68 11.74 4.72
C ALA A 267 -9.96 10.26 4.40
N GLY A 268 -10.36 9.51 5.39
CA GLY A 268 -10.52 8.05 5.30
C GLY A 268 -9.40 7.26 5.94
N THR A 269 -8.54 7.89 6.76
CA THR A 269 -7.41 7.26 7.44
C THR A 269 -7.48 7.49 8.96
N GLY A 270 -6.58 6.86 9.71
CA GLY A 270 -6.50 7.04 11.16
C GLY A 270 -6.25 8.49 11.58
N ARG A 271 -5.43 9.24 10.85
CA ARG A 271 -5.16 10.66 11.10
C ARG A 271 -6.41 11.54 10.99
N PHE A 272 -7.29 11.22 10.07
CA PHE A 272 -8.59 11.90 9.99
C PHE A 272 -9.41 11.69 11.27
N LEU A 273 -9.51 10.45 11.74
CA LEU A 273 -10.23 10.11 12.96
C LEU A 273 -9.58 10.74 14.21
N GLU A 274 -8.25 10.77 14.29
CA GLU A 274 -7.51 11.44 15.38
C GLU A 274 -7.81 12.94 15.43
N MET A 275 -7.84 13.60 14.28
CA MET A 275 -8.14 15.02 14.20
C MET A 275 -9.59 15.28 14.63
N MET A 276 -10.54 14.50 14.15
CA MET A 276 -11.96 14.62 14.54
C MET A 276 -12.18 14.34 16.03
N ALA A 277 -11.46 13.37 16.60
CA ALA A 277 -11.50 13.10 18.04
C ALA A 277 -11.03 14.31 18.86
N ARG A 278 -9.97 15.00 18.41
CA ARG A 278 -9.50 16.26 19.04
C ARG A 278 -10.54 17.36 18.93
N THR A 279 -11.15 17.54 17.77
CA THR A 279 -12.21 18.53 17.53
C THR A 279 -13.43 18.27 18.44
N LEU A 280 -13.78 17.00 18.65
CA LEU A 280 -14.84 16.55 19.55
C LEU A 280 -14.40 16.48 21.03
N GLN A 281 -13.13 16.81 21.35
CA GLN A 281 -12.53 16.77 22.69
C GLN A 281 -12.65 15.40 23.38
N MET A 282 -12.48 14.30 22.64
CA MET A 282 -12.57 12.94 23.15
C MET A 282 -11.40 12.06 22.68
N LYS A 283 -11.23 10.89 23.31
CA LYS A 283 -10.24 9.90 22.90
C LYS A 283 -10.81 8.97 21.82
N LEU A 284 -9.95 8.45 20.93
CA LEU A 284 -10.37 7.51 19.88
C LEU A 284 -11.18 6.30 20.40
N PRO A 285 -10.83 5.64 21.53
CA PRO A 285 -11.63 4.55 22.06
C PRO A 285 -13.03 4.96 22.53
N GLU A 286 -13.17 6.18 23.07
CA GLU A 286 -14.47 6.75 23.45
C GLU A 286 -15.31 7.07 22.22
N MET A 287 -14.69 7.70 21.22
CA MET A 287 -15.31 7.99 19.94
C MET A 287 -15.81 6.70 19.25
N SER A 288 -15.02 5.62 19.25
CA SER A 288 -15.40 4.33 18.67
C SER A 288 -16.64 3.72 19.33
N LYS A 289 -16.77 3.85 20.66
CA LYS A 289 -17.92 3.34 21.41
C LYS A 289 -19.16 4.20 21.17
N LEU A 290 -19.00 5.52 21.32
CA LEU A 290 -20.11 6.46 21.25
C LEU A 290 -20.76 6.48 19.86
N GLY A 291 -19.96 6.31 18.79
CA GLY A 291 -20.48 6.29 17.42
C GLY A 291 -21.35 5.09 17.07
N LEU A 292 -21.54 4.14 17.99
CA LEU A 292 -22.50 3.04 17.84
C LEU A 292 -23.89 3.39 18.38
N ASP A 293 -24.01 4.42 19.23
CA ASP A 293 -25.27 4.83 19.92
C ASP A 293 -25.94 6.02 19.22
N TRP A 294 -25.79 6.10 17.90
CA TRP A 294 -26.40 7.16 17.11
C TRP A 294 -27.90 6.98 16.92
N HIS A 295 -28.62 8.09 16.75
CA HIS A 295 -30.07 8.12 16.59
C HIS A 295 -30.49 8.79 15.27
N ASN A 296 -29.71 9.79 14.80
CA ASN A 296 -29.99 10.51 13.57
C ASN A 296 -28.87 10.28 12.55
N ASP A 297 -29.24 9.95 11.32
CA ASP A 297 -28.29 9.72 10.24
C ASP A 297 -27.69 11.06 9.74
N VAL A 298 -26.59 11.45 10.32
CA VAL A 298 -25.83 12.64 9.91
C VAL A 298 -24.90 12.26 8.77
N THR A 299 -24.85 13.09 7.74
CA THR A 299 -23.92 12.93 6.62
C THR A 299 -22.85 14.00 6.67
N ILE A 300 -21.60 13.59 6.66
CA ILE A 300 -20.43 14.49 6.44
C ILE A 300 -20.15 14.49 4.95
N SER A 301 -20.45 15.62 4.30
CA SER A 301 -20.42 15.75 2.85
C SER A 301 -19.01 16.02 2.30
N SER A 302 -18.16 16.65 3.11
CA SER A 302 -16.86 17.12 2.70
C SER A 302 -15.87 15.99 2.50
N MET A 303 -15.25 15.95 1.30
CA MET A 303 -14.21 14.96 0.99
C MET A 303 -12.84 15.35 1.55
N CYS A 304 -12.59 16.64 1.74
CA CYS A 304 -11.33 17.15 2.30
C CYS A 304 -11.44 17.23 3.83
N THR A 305 -10.38 16.82 4.52
CA THR A 305 -10.26 16.82 5.98
C THR A 305 -10.53 18.17 6.60
N VAL A 306 -10.02 19.26 6.01
CA VAL A 306 -10.20 20.64 6.52
C VAL A 306 -11.66 21.09 6.45
N PHE A 307 -12.32 20.80 5.34
CA PHE A 307 -13.74 21.14 5.20
C PHE A 307 -14.64 20.25 6.06
N ALA A 308 -14.29 18.97 6.22
CA ALA A 308 -15.00 18.07 7.12
C ALA A 308 -14.91 18.54 8.58
N GLU A 309 -13.75 19.08 9.01
CA GLU A 309 -13.61 19.69 10.34
C GLU A 309 -14.55 20.88 10.53
N SER A 310 -14.60 21.79 9.55
CA SER A 310 -15.52 22.95 9.58
C SER A 310 -16.98 22.53 9.63
N GLU A 311 -17.33 21.44 8.93
CA GLU A 311 -18.68 20.85 8.95
C GLU A 311 -19.02 20.28 10.34
N VAL A 312 -18.08 19.55 10.96
CA VAL A 312 -18.22 19.03 12.34
C VAL A 312 -18.39 20.16 13.34
N VAL A 313 -17.58 21.23 13.27
CA VAL A 313 -17.73 22.41 14.13
C VAL A 313 -19.12 23.05 13.96
N SER A 314 -19.63 23.12 12.74
CA SER A 314 -20.97 23.63 12.45
C SER A 314 -22.08 22.75 13.05
N LEU A 315 -21.90 21.43 13.04
CA LEU A 315 -22.84 20.48 13.66
C LEU A 315 -22.83 20.60 15.19
N ILE A 316 -21.64 20.76 15.80
CA ILE A 316 -21.50 21.03 17.24
C ILE A 316 -22.22 22.32 17.62
N ALA A 317 -22.04 23.39 16.85
CA ALA A 317 -22.72 24.68 17.09
C ALA A 317 -24.25 24.58 16.99
N ARG A 318 -24.78 23.61 16.24
CA ARG A 318 -26.21 23.31 16.13
C ARG A 318 -26.67 22.32 17.20
N SER A 319 -25.85 22.00 18.19
CA SER A 319 -26.14 21.03 19.25
C SER A 319 -26.50 19.63 18.74
N THR A 320 -25.95 19.23 17.61
CA THR A 320 -26.08 17.85 17.10
C THR A 320 -25.40 16.89 18.07
N ALA A 321 -26.05 15.76 18.38
CA ALA A 321 -25.52 14.79 19.32
C ALA A 321 -24.15 14.25 18.84
N PRO A 322 -23.12 14.18 19.71
CA PRO A 322 -21.80 13.69 19.32
C PRO A 322 -21.82 12.30 18.69
N ALA A 323 -22.70 11.40 19.15
CA ALA A 323 -22.88 10.07 18.58
C ALA A 323 -23.28 10.11 17.10
N ASP A 324 -24.21 11.00 16.73
CA ASP A 324 -24.68 11.18 15.36
C ASP A 324 -23.57 11.75 14.45
N ILE A 325 -22.77 12.71 14.97
CA ILE A 325 -21.62 13.26 14.24
C ILE A 325 -20.59 12.17 13.98
N ILE A 326 -20.26 11.37 15.00
CA ILE A 326 -19.28 10.27 14.90
C ILE A 326 -19.76 9.20 13.92
N HIS A 327 -21.06 8.87 13.93
CA HIS A 327 -21.64 7.98 12.94
C HIS A 327 -21.41 8.50 11.51
N GLY A 328 -21.67 9.80 11.26
CA GLY A 328 -21.41 10.44 9.97
C GLY A 328 -19.94 10.39 9.55
N LEU A 329 -19.01 10.54 10.51
CA LEU A 329 -17.56 10.39 10.27
C LEU A 329 -17.19 8.96 9.90
N ASN A 330 -17.70 7.96 10.65
CA ASN A 330 -17.48 6.54 10.37
C ASN A 330 -17.98 6.16 8.97
N LYS A 331 -19.20 6.61 8.63
CA LYS A 331 -19.81 6.43 7.32
C LYS A 331 -18.98 7.05 6.19
N SER A 332 -18.41 8.25 6.40
CA SER A 332 -17.51 8.90 5.43
C SER A 332 -16.24 8.08 5.19
N VAL A 333 -15.59 7.58 6.25
CA VAL A 333 -14.39 6.73 6.14
C VAL A 333 -14.72 5.43 5.43
N ALA A 334 -15.76 4.73 5.87
CA ALA A 334 -16.19 3.46 5.29
C ALA A 334 -16.60 3.60 3.82
N GLY A 335 -17.30 4.69 3.46
CA GLY A 335 -17.72 4.94 2.08
C GLY A 335 -16.55 5.09 1.11
N LYS A 336 -15.48 5.81 1.51
CA LYS A 336 -14.26 5.98 0.72
C LYS A 336 -13.53 4.65 0.53
N THR A 337 -13.39 3.89 1.60
CA THR A 337 -12.74 2.59 1.57
C THR A 337 -13.53 1.56 0.76
N ALA A 338 -14.86 1.54 0.89
CA ALA A 338 -15.72 0.69 0.07
C ALA A 338 -15.66 1.07 -1.42
N ALA A 339 -15.53 2.37 -1.76
CA ALA A 339 -15.31 2.80 -3.13
C ALA A 339 -13.96 2.31 -3.67
N LEU A 340 -12.92 2.33 -2.84
CA LEU A 340 -11.62 1.76 -3.19
C LEU A 340 -11.72 0.25 -3.42
N ALA A 341 -12.43 -0.48 -2.54
CA ALA A 341 -12.64 -1.92 -2.67
C ALA A 341 -13.39 -2.29 -3.95
N ARG A 342 -14.45 -1.55 -4.29
CA ARG A 342 -15.17 -1.76 -5.56
C ARG A 342 -14.28 -1.53 -6.78
N ARG A 343 -13.45 -0.47 -6.77
CA ARG A 343 -12.51 -0.15 -7.86
C ARG A 343 -11.43 -1.22 -8.02
N THR A 344 -11.04 -1.88 -6.94
CA THR A 344 -10.05 -2.97 -6.94
C THR A 344 -10.69 -4.32 -7.34
N GLY A 345 -12.00 -4.36 -7.52
CA GLY A 345 -12.72 -5.62 -7.76
C GLY A 345 -12.75 -6.51 -6.51
N GLY A 346 -12.76 -5.91 -5.31
CA GLY A 346 -12.77 -6.63 -4.04
C GLY A 346 -13.99 -7.55 -3.91
N VAL A 347 -13.76 -8.76 -3.44
CA VAL A 347 -14.76 -9.81 -3.22
C VAL A 347 -14.65 -10.36 -1.80
N ALA A 348 -15.77 -10.86 -1.27
CA ALA A 348 -15.80 -11.52 0.03
C ALA A 348 -15.07 -12.89 -0.02
N PRO A 349 -14.57 -13.39 1.11
CA PRO A 349 -14.56 -12.79 2.45
C PRO A 349 -13.60 -11.61 2.59
N PHE A 350 -14.05 -10.58 3.34
CA PHE A 350 -13.27 -9.39 3.63
C PHE A 350 -12.63 -9.48 5.02
N MET A 351 -11.37 -9.05 5.14
CA MET A 351 -10.70 -8.85 6.43
C MET A 351 -10.21 -7.41 6.53
N MET A 352 -10.47 -6.76 7.67
CA MET A 352 -9.95 -5.42 7.95
C MET A 352 -8.72 -5.49 8.83
N THR A 353 -7.66 -4.78 8.44
CA THR A 353 -6.38 -4.68 9.16
C THR A 353 -6.01 -3.22 9.44
N GLY A 354 -4.90 -3.00 10.12
CA GLY A 354 -4.44 -1.67 10.53
C GLY A 354 -5.11 -1.14 11.80
N GLY A 355 -4.63 0.00 12.27
CA GLY A 355 -5.09 0.58 13.53
C GLY A 355 -6.57 0.95 13.57
N VAL A 356 -7.16 1.31 12.44
CA VAL A 356 -8.59 1.69 12.33
C VAL A 356 -9.53 0.48 12.43
N ALA A 357 -9.05 -0.75 12.23
CA ALA A 357 -9.84 -1.97 12.45
C ALA A 357 -10.37 -2.09 13.89
N ARG A 358 -9.74 -1.40 14.84
CA ARG A 358 -10.22 -1.30 16.24
C ARG A 358 -11.45 -0.41 16.41
N ASN A 359 -11.79 0.41 15.40
CA ASN A 359 -12.99 1.24 15.42
C ASN A 359 -14.20 0.46 14.88
N ARG A 360 -14.98 -0.09 15.81
CA ARG A 360 -16.19 -0.90 15.48
C ARG A 360 -17.23 -0.13 14.68
N GLY A 361 -17.32 1.20 14.85
CA GLY A 361 -18.24 2.01 14.06
C GLY A 361 -17.86 2.05 12.59
N VAL A 362 -16.57 2.20 12.27
CA VAL A 362 -16.06 2.13 10.90
C VAL A 362 -16.27 0.76 10.30
N VAL A 363 -15.98 -0.31 11.07
CA VAL A 363 -16.20 -1.70 10.62
C VAL A 363 -17.64 -1.93 10.23
N LYS A 364 -18.61 -1.53 11.10
CA LYS A 364 -20.05 -1.69 10.85
C LYS A 364 -20.54 -0.93 9.62
N GLU A 365 -20.05 0.31 9.44
CA GLU A 365 -20.38 1.10 8.26
C GLU A 365 -19.76 0.53 6.98
N LEU A 366 -18.58 -0.07 7.10
CA LEU A 366 -17.91 -0.74 5.98
C LEU A 366 -18.69 -2.01 5.56
N GLU A 367 -19.16 -2.82 6.51
CA GLU A 367 -20.05 -3.96 6.25
C GLU A 367 -21.33 -3.52 5.51
N THR A 368 -21.94 -2.43 5.97
CA THR A 368 -23.12 -1.84 5.33
C THR A 368 -22.83 -1.41 3.90
N ALA A 369 -21.68 -0.74 3.67
CA ALA A 369 -21.29 -0.23 2.36
C ALA A 369 -20.88 -1.34 1.38
N LEU A 370 -20.26 -2.43 1.88
CA LEU A 370 -19.85 -3.59 1.09
C LEU A 370 -20.97 -4.62 0.93
N LYS A 371 -22.03 -4.54 1.75
CA LYS A 371 -23.13 -5.53 1.85
C LYS A 371 -22.62 -6.95 2.16
N ALA A 372 -21.58 -7.04 2.97
CA ALA A 372 -20.93 -8.28 3.36
C ALA A 372 -20.26 -8.14 4.72
N PRO A 373 -20.11 -9.23 5.48
CA PRO A 373 -19.33 -9.23 6.72
C PRO A 373 -17.87 -8.81 6.47
N VAL A 374 -17.30 -8.13 7.47
CA VAL A 374 -15.87 -7.75 7.49
C VAL A 374 -15.26 -8.33 8.75
N GLU A 375 -14.38 -9.29 8.58
CA GLU A 375 -13.65 -9.91 9.69
C GLU A 375 -12.60 -8.98 10.27
N VAL A 376 -12.47 -8.98 11.59
CA VAL A 376 -11.42 -8.27 12.31
C VAL A 376 -10.78 -9.24 13.31
N SER A 377 -9.58 -9.70 12.98
CA SER A 377 -8.77 -10.53 13.87
C SER A 377 -8.29 -9.74 15.10
N GLU A 378 -8.05 -10.42 16.21
CA GLU A 378 -7.36 -9.82 17.37
C GLU A 378 -5.95 -9.31 17.00
N TYR A 379 -5.32 -9.90 15.98
CA TYR A 379 -4.02 -9.50 15.41
C TYR A 379 -4.14 -8.54 14.23
N SER A 380 -5.30 -7.94 13.99
CA SER A 380 -5.56 -7.07 12.83
C SER A 380 -4.54 -5.93 12.68
N GLN A 381 -4.08 -5.34 13.78
CA GLN A 381 -3.07 -4.29 13.76
C GLN A 381 -1.66 -4.86 13.51
N LEU A 382 -1.39 -6.09 13.88
CA LEU A 382 -0.11 -6.78 13.70
C LEU A 382 0.01 -7.50 12.35
N CYS A 383 -0.98 -7.39 11.48
CA CYS A 383 -1.05 -8.17 10.25
C CYS A 383 0.16 -7.97 9.33
N GLY A 384 0.65 -6.73 9.21
CA GLY A 384 1.85 -6.41 8.43
C GLY A 384 3.12 -7.05 9.00
N SER A 385 3.36 -6.88 10.31
CA SER A 385 4.51 -7.47 11.01
C SER A 385 4.41 -9.00 11.08
N LEU A 386 3.21 -9.57 11.20
CA LEU A 386 2.98 -11.03 11.11
C LEU A 386 3.39 -11.56 9.73
N GLY A 387 2.94 -10.92 8.66
CA GLY A 387 3.33 -11.30 7.30
C GLY A 387 4.83 -11.19 7.06
N ALA A 388 5.47 -10.13 7.58
CA ALA A 388 6.92 -9.97 7.55
C ALA A 388 7.64 -11.10 8.29
N ALA A 389 7.14 -11.51 9.48
CA ALA A 389 7.71 -12.62 10.24
C ALA A 389 7.55 -13.97 9.53
N LEU A 390 6.44 -14.18 8.82
CA LEU A 390 6.24 -15.37 7.97
C LEU A 390 7.25 -15.42 6.83
N PHE A 391 7.52 -14.28 6.17
CA PHE A 391 8.59 -14.20 5.16
C PHE A 391 9.98 -14.42 5.76
N ALA A 392 10.21 -14.00 6.99
CA ALA A 392 11.46 -14.31 7.69
C ALA A 392 11.61 -15.83 7.91
N LEU A 393 10.55 -16.53 8.31
CA LEU A 393 10.54 -18.01 8.42
C LEU A 393 10.80 -18.69 7.07
N GLU A 394 10.17 -18.21 5.99
CA GLU A 394 10.40 -18.77 4.64
C GLU A 394 11.87 -18.63 4.22
N LYS A 395 12.53 -17.50 4.53
CA LYS A 395 13.98 -17.32 4.29
C LYS A 395 14.83 -18.30 5.10
N MET A 396 14.38 -18.73 6.28
CA MET A 396 15.03 -19.79 7.06
C MET A 396 14.73 -21.21 6.55
N GLY A 397 14.01 -21.34 5.42
CA GLY A 397 13.65 -22.63 4.81
C GLY A 397 12.42 -23.28 5.44
N VAL A 398 11.65 -22.58 6.28
CA VAL A 398 10.39 -23.06 6.83
C VAL A 398 9.28 -22.82 5.83
N LYS A 399 8.49 -23.84 5.50
CA LYS A 399 7.28 -23.74 4.67
C LYS A 399 6.06 -23.86 5.58
N LEU A 400 5.21 -22.84 5.58
CA LEU A 400 3.96 -22.77 6.33
C LEU A 400 2.78 -22.64 5.39
#